data_8b3fe5831d27f2e2c70ee91315ee9422
#
_entry.id   8b3fe5831d27f2e2c70ee91315ee9422
#
_cell.length_a   1.000
_cell.length_b   1.000
_cell.length_c   1.000
_cell.angle_alpha   90.00
_cell.angle_beta   90.00
_cell.angle_gamma   90.00
#
_symmetry.space_group_name_H-M   'P 1'
#
loop_
_entity.id
_entity.type
_entity.pdbx_description
1 polymer ?
#
loop_
_entity_poly.entity_id
_entity_poly.type
_entity_poly.pdbx_seq_one_letter_code
_entity_poly.pdbx_strand_id
1 'polypeptide(L)'
;MKKTLITLIWIISVMPGLTGYLAGAQAIGQAELQEIRSSFVKDASTKAIQNALTREKNIKAFTYNHEKAGAIDHFFKYRCDVSGITNQLSSGRCWMFTSMNVLRPAVMKKYNLREFDFSHNYTFFWDQFEKANLFLENVIATADRDITDRDVEFYFKSPVADGGVWNLFWDAAEKYGVVPQVVMPETEHSNNTAQMRGVLNELLRTGGWHLRELVASGAKKKAIEAKKLEIMKDVYRVLALCLGEPPTEFTWRYKDAKGETKTLKTTPLAFYKSIIPDNYNPDTFVMIMNDPTREYYKVYDITSYRNTYEGVNWCYLNLPNEEIKPAALASIKANEPLYISCDVGKQSDREKGIMDVDYYDYQSLFGITLDMDKKARILTRQSGSSHAMLLIGCDTDENDVPVKWELENSWGPASGNHGYVTFTDQWFDEYLFRIVINKKYLSPKAVNAMKTKPVQLPAWDYMF
;
A
#
# COMPACT_ATOMS: atom_id res chain seq x y z
N MET A 1 57.31 -46.59 13.97
CA MET A 1 55.95 -46.09 14.36
C MET A 1 55.16 -45.75 13.10
N LYS A 2 54.31 -46.68 12.64
CA LYS A 2 53.46 -46.50 11.43
C LYS A 2 52.16 -45.90 11.88
N LYS A 3 51.79 -44.74 11.34
CA LYS A 3 50.46 -44.13 11.50
C LYS A 3 49.53 -44.72 10.45
N THR A 4 48.52 -45.44 10.89
CA THR A 4 47.45 -45.98 10.05
C THR A 4 46.39 -44.92 9.84
N LEU A 5 46.15 -44.53 8.57
CA LEU A 5 45.12 -43.61 8.17
C LEU A 5 43.80 -44.42 7.98
N ILE A 6 42.79 -44.17 8.79
CA ILE A 6 41.48 -44.81 8.64
C ILE A 6 40.64 -43.89 7.74
N THR A 7 40.39 -44.34 6.51
CA THR A 7 39.48 -43.70 5.57
C THR A 7 38.06 -44.17 5.88
N LEU A 8 37.21 -43.29 6.36
CA LEU A 8 35.80 -43.57 6.58
C LEU A 8 35.05 -43.42 5.24
N ILE A 9 34.64 -44.54 4.66
CA ILE A 9 33.79 -44.58 3.47
C ILE A 9 32.34 -44.51 3.95
N TRP A 10 31.65 -43.42 3.65
CA TRP A 10 30.20 -43.30 3.79
C TRP A 10 29.52 -44.02 2.64
N ILE A 11 28.87 -45.14 2.92
CA ILE A 11 27.97 -45.81 1.98
C ILE A 11 26.62 -45.13 2.09
N ILE A 12 26.28 -44.33 1.08
CA ILE A 12 24.93 -43.80 0.91
C ILE A 12 24.10 -44.90 0.27
N SER A 13 23.20 -45.51 1.05
CA SER A 13 22.19 -46.41 0.50
C SER A 13 21.14 -45.63 -0.25
N VAL A 14 21.14 -45.72 -1.57
CA VAL A 14 20.12 -45.18 -2.45
C VAL A 14 18.88 -46.06 -2.37
N MET A 15 17.79 -45.57 -1.78
CA MET A 15 16.48 -46.23 -1.90
C MET A 15 15.97 -46.09 -3.35
N PRO A 16 15.58 -47.17 -4.03
CA PRO A 16 14.95 -47.10 -5.32
C PRO A 16 13.48 -46.70 -5.14
N GLY A 17 13.12 -45.50 -5.51
CA GLY A 17 11.69 -45.11 -5.48
C GLY A 17 11.36 -43.60 -5.58
N LEU A 18 12.34 -42.71 -5.67
CA LEU A 18 12.07 -41.27 -5.93
C LEU A 18 12.86 -40.80 -7.15
N THR A 19 12.51 -41.28 -8.34
CA THR A 19 12.89 -40.67 -9.61
C THR A 19 11.89 -39.56 -9.95
N GLY A 20 11.91 -38.49 -9.17
CA GLY A 20 11.17 -37.28 -9.42
C GLY A 20 12.10 -36.10 -9.26
N TYR A 21 12.63 -35.59 -10.37
CA TYR A 21 13.25 -34.25 -10.52
C TYR A 21 14.18 -33.77 -9.37
N LEU A 22 15.25 -34.44 -9.14
CA LEU A 22 16.47 -33.79 -8.72
C LEU A 22 17.27 -33.49 -10.01
N ALA A 23 16.91 -32.47 -10.73
CA ALA A 23 17.87 -31.74 -11.53
C ALA A 23 18.92 -31.26 -10.52
N GLY A 24 20.05 -31.95 -10.45
CA GLY A 24 21.09 -31.65 -9.48
C GLY A 24 21.49 -30.18 -9.67
N ALA A 25 21.38 -29.37 -8.62
CA ALA A 25 21.96 -28.05 -8.62
C ALA A 25 23.44 -28.19 -8.91
N GLN A 26 23.86 -27.82 -10.13
CA GLN A 26 25.25 -27.88 -10.55
C GLN A 26 25.85 -26.49 -10.51
N ALA A 27 27.07 -26.38 -10.00
CA ALA A 27 27.87 -25.17 -10.19
C ALA A 27 28.15 -25.01 -11.69
N ILE A 28 28.17 -23.77 -12.18
CA ILE A 28 28.55 -23.48 -13.59
C ILE A 28 29.99 -23.98 -13.80
N GLY A 29 30.14 -24.99 -14.67
CA GLY A 29 31.42 -25.56 -15.05
C GLY A 29 32.14 -24.72 -16.09
N GLN A 30 33.40 -25.06 -16.40
CA GLN A 30 34.19 -24.32 -17.38
C GLN A 30 33.61 -24.39 -18.82
N ALA A 31 33.02 -25.54 -19.18
CA ALA A 31 32.38 -25.71 -20.49
C ALA A 31 31.13 -24.80 -20.64
N GLU A 32 30.25 -24.82 -19.64
CA GLU A 32 29.06 -23.98 -19.58
C GLU A 32 29.42 -22.48 -19.55
N LEU A 33 30.45 -22.11 -18.77
CA LEU A 33 30.94 -20.73 -18.76
C LEU A 33 31.46 -20.29 -20.11
N GLN A 34 32.14 -21.18 -20.87
CA GLN A 34 32.60 -20.89 -22.19
C GLN A 34 31.45 -20.71 -23.20
N GLU A 35 30.40 -21.53 -23.09
CA GLU A 35 29.18 -21.38 -23.87
C GLU A 35 28.49 -20.05 -23.60
N ILE A 36 28.28 -19.72 -22.29
CA ILE A 36 27.69 -18.44 -21.87
C ILE A 36 28.49 -17.25 -22.38
N ARG A 37 29.84 -17.29 -22.31
CA ARG A 37 30.70 -16.22 -22.86
C ARG A 37 30.57 -16.07 -24.34
N SER A 38 30.48 -17.18 -25.08
CA SER A 38 30.37 -17.16 -26.55
C SER A 38 29.01 -16.67 -27.04
N SER A 39 27.95 -16.76 -26.22
CA SER A 39 26.62 -16.22 -26.55
C SER A 39 26.59 -14.69 -26.56
N PHE A 40 27.56 -14.02 -25.92
CA PHE A 40 27.65 -12.56 -25.92
C PHE A 40 28.38 -12.06 -27.15
N VAL A 41 27.63 -11.81 -28.22
CA VAL A 41 28.20 -11.33 -29.53
C VAL A 41 28.48 -9.83 -29.45
N LYS A 42 29.74 -9.45 -29.64
CA LYS A 42 30.18 -8.04 -29.59
C LYS A 42 30.22 -7.41 -30.99
N ASP A 43 29.05 -7.25 -31.60
CA ASP A 43 28.90 -6.46 -32.80
C ASP A 43 29.03 -4.95 -32.54
N ALA A 44 28.87 -4.10 -33.57
CA ALA A 44 29.01 -2.66 -33.46
C ALA A 44 27.92 -2.05 -32.53
N SER A 45 26.67 -2.52 -32.62
CA SER A 45 25.55 -2.06 -31.82
C SER A 45 25.76 -2.42 -30.34
N THR A 46 26.09 -3.69 -30.07
CA THR A 46 26.36 -4.17 -28.69
C THR A 46 27.52 -3.40 -28.05
N LYS A 47 28.59 -3.08 -28.80
CA LYS A 47 29.67 -2.25 -28.27
C LYS A 47 29.24 -0.83 -27.98
N ALA A 48 28.41 -0.22 -28.83
CA ALA A 48 27.88 1.13 -28.59
C ALA A 48 26.98 1.16 -27.34
N ILE A 49 26.05 0.21 -27.19
CA ILE A 49 25.21 0.06 -26.01
C ILE A 49 26.06 -0.17 -24.76
N GLN A 50 27.03 -1.08 -24.80
CA GLN A 50 27.94 -1.34 -23.66
C GLN A 50 28.69 -0.07 -23.24
N ASN A 51 29.24 0.70 -24.20
CA ASN A 51 29.93 1.94 -23.89
C ASN A 51 29.01 3.00 -23.26
N ALA A 52 27.76 3.08 -23.68
CA ALA A 52 26.77 3.99 -23.08
C ALA A 52 26.39 3.56 -21.66
N LEU A 53 25.98 2.30 -21.47
CA LEU A 53 25.52 1.77 -20.20
C LEU A 53 26.61 1.72 -19.11
N THR A 54 27.89 1.53 -19.50
CA THR A 54 28.98 1.55 -18.51
C THR A 54 29.28 2.92 -17.93
N ARG A 55 28.73 3.99 -18.50
CA ARG A 55 28.92 5.39 -18.06
C ARG A 55 27.67 6.03 -17.47
N GLU A 56 26.50 5.47 -17.74
CA GLU A 56 25.22 6.03 -17.29
C GLU A 56 24.60 5.14 -16.21
N LYS A 57 24.30 5.73 -15.05
CA LYS A 57 23.67 5.02 -13.92
C LYS A 57 22.17 4.81 -14.10
N ASN A 58 21.52 5.63 -14.92
CA ASN A 58 20.08 5.58 -15.16
C ASN A 58 19.75 4.76 -16.41
N ILE A 59 19.59 3.45 -16.25
CA ILE A 59 19.22 2.54 -17.34
C ILE A 59 17.88 2.94 -17.97
N LYS A 60 16.93 3.47 -17.20
CA LYS A 60 15.64 3.94 -17.70
C LYS A 60 15.77 4.93 -18.88
N ALA A 61 16.80 5.75 -18.87
CA ALA A 61 17.03 6.73 -19.95
C ALA A 61 17.26 6.08 -21.33
N PHE A 62 17.73 4.83 -21.37
CA PHE A 62 17.96 4.09 -22.61
C PHE A 62 16.81 3.18 -23.02
N THR A 63 15.85 2.96 -22.13
CA THR A 63 14.69 2.08 -22.38
C THR A 63 13.44 2.85 -22.75
N TYR A 64 13.50 4.18 -22.77
CA TYR A 64 12.38 5.06 -23.03
C TYR A 64 11.78 4.81 -24.41
N ASN A 65 10.50 4.43 -24.45
CA ASN A 65 9.77 4.19 -25.66
C ASN A 65 9.17 5.50 -26.21
N HIS A 66 9.81 6.06 -27.21
CA HIS A 66 9.48 7.37 -27.78
C HIS A 66 8.09 7.41 -28.42
N GLU A 67 7.66 6.29 -29.01
CA GLU A 67 6.35 6.18 -29.68
C GLU A 67 5.21 6.22 -28.64
N LYS A 68 5.37 5.54 -27.53
CA LYS A 68 4.40 5.52 -26.43
C LYS A 68 4.30 6.87 -25.72
N ALA A 69 5.41 7.53 -25.52
CA ALA A 69 5.48 8.74 -24.69
C ALA A 69 4.78 9.96 -25.30
N GLY A 70 4.54 10.00 -26.60
CA GLY A 70 3.85 11.08 -27.29
C GLY A 70 2.35 10.81 -27.51
N ALA A 71 1.88 9.60 -27.22
CA ALA A 71 0.53 9.15 -27.57
C ALA A 71 -0.53 9.45 -26.49
N ILE A 72 -0.13 9.82 -25.27
CA ILE A 72 -1.02 9.97 -24.12
C ILE A 72 -1.16 11.44 -23.76
N ASP A 73 -2.37 11.95 -23.86
CA ASP A 73 -2.76 13.28 -23.35
C ASP A 73 -3.42 13.18 -21.96
N HIS A 74 -3.75 14.34 -21.38
CA HIS A 74 -4.36 14.47 -20.05
C HIS A 74 -5.81 15.02 -20.14
N PHE A 75 -6.54 14.73 -21.21
CA PHE A 75 -7.95 15.06 -21.35
C PHE A 75 -8.81 13.87 -21.02
N PHE A 76 -9.90 14.08 -20.28
CA PHE A 76 -10.79 13.04 -19.80
C PHE A 76 -12.25 13.44 -20.04
N LYS A 77 -13.02 12.53 -20.63
CA LYS A 77 -14.45 12.72 -20.88
C LYS A 77 -15.26 12.82 -19.59
N TYR A 78 -14.89 12.05 -18.60
CA TYR A 78 -15.54 12.04 -17.29
C TYR A 78 -14.52 12.35 -16.20
N ARG A 79 -14.86 13.29 -15.31
CA ARG A 79 -13.99 13.70 -14.22
C ARG A 79 -14.81 14.14 -13.01
N CYS A 80 -14.43 13.68 -11.82
CA CYS A 80 -15.00 14.11 -10.55
C CYS A 80 -14.62 15.58 -10.26
N ASP A 81 -15.52 16.30 -9.61
CA ASP A 81 -15.28 17.66 -9.14
C ASP A 81 -14.48 17.63 -7.82
N VAL A 82 -13.18 17.47 -7.96
CA VAL A 82 -12.23 17.47 -6.85
C VAL A 82 -11.18 18.56 -7.06
N SER A 83 -10.68 19.14 -5.97
CA SER A 83 -9.68 20.19 -6.00
C SER A 83 -8.68 20.06 -4.85
N GLY A 84 -7.49 20.60 -5.06
CA GLY A 84 -6.37 20.54 -4.13
C GLY A 84 -5.45 19.36 -4.44
N ILE A 85 -4.14 19.57 -4.22
CA ILE A 85 -3.11 18.55 -4.32
C ILE A 85 -2.37 18.48 -3.01
N THR A 86 -2.27 17.30 -2.44
CA THR A 86 -1.57 17.04 -1.18
C THR A 86 -0.14 16.57 -1.41
N ASN A 87 0.70 16.63 -0.35
CA ASN A 87 2.08 16.16 -0.42
C ASN A 87 2.45 15.40 0.86
N GLN A 88 2.63 14.07 0.73
CA GLN A 88 3.01 13.19 1.84
C GLN A 88 4.51 13.26 2.18
N LEU A 89 5.32 13.92 1.33
CA LEU A 89 6.78 14.01 1.45
C LEU A 89 7.46 12.64 1.66
N SER A 90 8.43 12.56 2.58
CA SER A 90 9.21 11.35 2.87
C SER A 90 8.52 10.44 3.91
N SER A 91 7.25 10.12 3.66
CA SER A 91 6.44 9.23 4.51
C SER A 91 5.69 8.19 3.70
N GLY A 92 5.32 7.06 4.30
CA GLY A 92 4.51 6.00 3.69
C GLY A 92 3.01 6.20 3.87
N ARG A 93 2.51 7.44 4.05
CA ARG A 93 1.12 7.77 4.39
C ARG A 93 0.19 7.95 3.18
N CYS A 94 0.59 7.54 1.97
CA CYS A 94 -0.24 7.69 0.76
C CYS A 94 -1.68 7.22 0.94
N TRP A 95 -1.88 6.07 1.58
CA TRP A 95 -3.19 5.50 1.86
C TRP A 95 -4.09 6.44 2.71
N MET A 96 -3.50 7.11 3.68
CA MET A 96 -4.17 8.06 4.56
C MET A 96 -4.54 9.35 3.82
N PHE A 97 -3.59 9.90 3.06
CA PHE A 97 -3.84 11.07 2.19
C PHE A 97 -4.96 10.77 1.20
N THR A 98 -4.90 9.65 0.51
CA THR A 98 -5.93 9.23 -0.44
C THR A 98 -7.29 9.06 0.21
N SER A 99 -7.38 8.41 1.38
CA SER A 99 -8.64 8.21 2.09
C SER A 99 -9.27 9.54 2.53
N MET A 100 -8.46 10.48 3.00
CA MET A 100 -8.92 11.83 3.34
C MET A 100 -9.35 12.63 2.11
N ASN A 101 -8.65 12.47 0.99
CA ASN A 101 -9.01 13.14 -0.26
C ASN A 101 -10.35 12.66 -0.83
N VAL A 102 -10.76 11.40 -0.54
CA VAL A 102 -12.14 10.92 -0.84
C VAL A 102 -13.19 11.73 -0.06
N LEU A 103 -12.90 12.09 1.19
CA LEU A 103 -13.86 12.84 2.05
C LEU A 103 -13.78 14.35 1.87
N ARG A 104 -12.68 14.88 1.35
CA ARG A 104 -12.44 16.33 1.19
C ARG A 104 -13.59 17.09 0.50
N PRO A 105 -14.17 16.60 -0.63
CA PRO A 105 -15.28 17.26 -1.29
C PRO A 105 -16.51 17.44 -0.42
N ALA A 106 -16.81 16.45 0.46
CA ALA A 106 -17.93 16.54 1.38
C ALA A 106 -17.77 17.68 2.41
N VAL A 107 -16.55 17.84 2.95
CA VAL A 107 -16.22 18.96 3.86
C VAL A 107 -16.35 20.30 3.14
N MET A 108 -15.75 20.40 1.94
CA MET A 108 -15.79 21.64 1.15
C MET A 108 -17.22 22.06 0.82
N LYS A 109 -18.06 21.09 0.42
CA LYS A 109 -19.49 21.35 0.16
C LYS A 109 -20.23 21.78 1.43
N LYS A 110 -20.03 21.07 2.54
CA LYS A 110 -20.74 21.35 3.80
C LYS A 110 -20.45 22.75 4.34
N TYR A 111 -19.18 23.13 4.36
CA TYR A 111 -18.73 24.41 4.92
C TYR A 111 -18.59 25.51 3.87
N ASN A 112 -19.00 25.24 2.62
CA ASN A 112 -18.90 26.15 1.48
C ASN A 112 -17.48 26.70 1.32
N LEU A 113 -16.47 25.79 1.22
CA LEU A 113 -15.05 26.14 1.14
C LEU A 113 -14.54 26.11 -0.29
N ARG A 114 -13.55 26.97 -0.60
CA ARG A 114 -12.79 26.91 -1.86
C ARG A 114 -11.64 25.92 -1.79
N GLU A 115 -11.08 25.73 -0.58
CA GLU A 115 -9.96 24.84 -0.30
C GLU A 115 -10.11 24.26 1.11
N PHE A 116 -9.63 23.07 1.30
CA PHE A 116 -9.61 22.38 2.59
C PHE A 116 -8.61 21.23 2.59
N ASP A 117 -7.86 21.11 3.68
CA ASP A 117 -7.06 19.93 3.96
C ASP A 117 -7.31 19.42 5.38
N PHE A 118 -7.34 18.12 5.52
CA PHE A 118 -7.32 17.44 6.82
C PHE A 118 -5.92 17.47 7.43
N SER A 119 -5.85 17.36 8.75
CA SER A 119 -4.59 17.07 9.44
C SER A 119 -4.24 15.59 9.27
N HIS A 120 -3.29 15.29 8.40
CA HIS A 120 -2.72 13.95 8.27
C HIS A 120 -1.87 13.59 9.51
N ASN A 121 -1.24 14.59 10.13
CA ASN A 121 -0.46 14.43 11.35
C ASN A 121 -1.31 13.91 12.52
N TYR A 122 -2.53 14.45 12.70
CA TYR A 122 -3.49 14.00 13.72
C TYR A 122 -3.84 12.51 13.57
N THR A 123 -4.25 12.11 12.39
CA THR A 123 -4.64 10.71 12.10
C THR A 123 -3.43 9.78 12.15
N PHE A 124 -2.26 10.24 11.72
CA PHE A 124 -1.01 9.47 11.80
C PHE A 124 -0.58 9.19 13.22
N PHE A 125 -0.78 10.15 14.15
CA PHE A 125 -0.53 9.91 15.57
C PHE A 125 -1.31 8.71 16.09
N TRP A 126 -2.62 8.69 15.82
CA TRP A 126 -3.49 7.62 16.28
C TRP A 126 -3.25 6.29 15.55
N ASP A 127 -2.95 6.33 14.27
CA ASP A 127 -2.55 5.14 13.52
C ASP A 127 -1.31 4.46 14.13
N GLN A 128 -0.26 5.23 14.42
CA GLN A 128 0.96 4.68 15.01
C GLN A 128 0.74 4.20 16.45
N PHE A 129 -0.08 4.90 17.22
CA PHE A 129 -0.44 4.51 18.59
C PHE A 129 -1.21 3.19 18.60
N GLU A 130 -2.20 3.05 17.73
CA GLU A 130 -3.02 1.83 17.64
C GLU A 130 -2.23 0.65 17.07
N LYS A 131 -1.41 0.85 16.06
CA LYS A 131 -0.49 -0.19 15.55
C LYS A 131 0.44 -0.70 16.64
N ALA A 132 0.94 0.18 17.51
CA ALA A 132 1.77 -0.21 18.64
C ALA A 132 0.98 -1.09 19.63
N ASN A 133 -0.26 -0.71 19.94
CA ASN A 133 -1.15 -1.51 20.77
C ASN A 133 -1.44 -2.88 20.13
N LEU A 134 -1.79 -2.92 18.86
CA LEU A 134 -2.07 -4.16 18.12
C LEU A 134 -0.84 -5.08 18.09
N PHE A 135 0.35 -4.53 17.86
CA PHE A 135 1.60 -5.28 17.92
C PHE A 135 1.79 -5.95 19.29
N LEU A 136 1.63 -5.19 20.39
CA LEU A 136 1.80 -5.72 21.74
C LEU A 136 0.76 -6.80 22.08
N GLU A 137 -0.49 -6.66 21.63
CA GLU A 137 -1.52 -7.68 21.78
C GLU A 137 -1.20 -8.95 20.99
N ASN A 138 -0.74 -8.81 19.73
CA ASN A 138 -0.30 -9.95 18.92
C ASN A 138 0.90 -10.67 19.55
N VAL A 139 1.85 -9.93 20.14
CA VAL A 139 2.99 -10.50 20.87
C VAL A 139 2.54 -11.28 22.10
N ILE A 140 1.60 -10.74 22.87
CA ILE A 140 1.03 -11.43 24.06
C ILE A 140 0.29 -12.70 23.61
N ALA A 141 -0.54 -12.61 22.58
CA ALA A 141 -1.34 -13.72 22.06
C ALA A 141 -0.51 -14.86 21.47
N THR A 142 0.74 -14.59 21.06
CA THR A 142 1.65 -15.58 20.46
C THR A 142 2.88 -15.85 21.33
N ALA A 143 2.84 -15.47 22.61
CA ALA A 143 4.01 -15.55 23.49
C ALA A 143 4.45 -16.99 23.81
N ASP A 144 3.56 -17.96 23.68
CA ASP A 144 3.81 -19.41 23.81
C ASP A 144 4.41 -20.05 22.55
N ARG A 145 4.39 -19.35 21.41
CA ARG A 145 4.94 -19.83 20.14
C ARG A 145 6.43 -19.51 20.05
N ASP A 146 7.18 -20.30 19.29
CA ASP A 146 8.60 -20.05 19.05
C ASP A 146 8.83 -18.68 18.39
N ILE A 147 9.98 -18.05 18.68
CA ILE A 147 10.33 -16.74 18.09
C ILE A 147 10.53 -16.83 16.57
N THR A 148 10.87 -18.01 16.05
CA THR A 148 11.01 -18.31 14.61
C THR A 148 9.70 -18.72 13.95
N ASP A 149 8.59 -18.76 14.69
CA ASP A 149 7.27 -18.93 14.10
C ASP A 149 6.98 -17.78 13.12
N ARG A 150 6.43 -18.12 11.96
CA ARG A 150 6.29 -17.18 10.85
C ARG A 150 5.42 -15.96 11.15
N ASP A 151 4.36 -16.12 11.97
CA ASP A 151 3.54 -14.98 12.40
C ASP A 151 4.31 -14.13 13.40
N VAL A 152 5.04 -14.75 14.34
CA VAL A 152 5.85 -14.05 15.33
C VAL A 152 6.96 -13.24 14.65
N GLU A 153 7.69 -13.85 13.73
CA GLU A 153 8.70 -13.15 12.91
C GLU A 153 8.10 -11.98 12.15
N PHE A 154 6.92 -12.19 11.55
CA PHE A 154 6.22 -11.14 10.81
C PHE A 154 5.90 -9.94 11.69
N TYR A 155 5.35 -10.14 12.91
CA TYR A 155 5.05 -9.06 13.84
C TYR A 155 6.31 -8.32 14.28
N PHE A 156 7.37 -9.04 14.66
CA PHE A 156 8.63 -8.44 15.10
C PHE A 156 9.44 -7.77 13.97
N LYS A 157 9.21 -8.14 12.71
CA LYS A 157 9.89 -7.53 11.56
C LYS A 157 9.63 -6.03 11.49
N SER A 158 8.37 -5.62 11.67
CA SER A 158 7.98 -4.21 11.62
C SER A 158 6.81 -3.95 12.58
N PRO A 159 7.09 -3.74 13.88
CA PRO A 159 6.05 -3.50 14.88
C PRO A 159 5.09 -2.38 14.51
N VAL A 160 5.62 -1.26 13.99
CA VAL A 160 4.86 -0.18 13.38
C VAL A 160 5.46 0.22 12.03
N ALA A 161 4.61 0.53 11.08
CA ALA A 161 4.97 1.00 9.75
C ALA A 161 4.03 2.15 9.33
N ASP A 162 4.51 3.00 8.42
CA ASP A 162 3.70 4.11 7.89
C ASP A 162 2.58 3.62 6.96
N GLY A 163 2.83 2.50 6.28
CA GLY A 163 1.92 1.92 5.32
C GLY A 163 0.58 1.50 5.91
N GLY A 164 -0.42 1.45 5.07
CA GLY A 164 -1.77 1.03 5.44
C GLY A 164 -2.69 0.99 4.23
N VAL A 165 -3.96 0.81 4.49
CA VAL A 165 -5.03 0.72 3.50
C VAL A 165 -6.30 1.39 4.03
N TRP A 166 -7.34 1.46 3.23
CA TRP A 166 -8.58 2.19 3.49
C TRP A 166 -9.21 1.93 4.87
N ASN A 167 -9.34 0.66 5.29
CA ASN A 167 -9.97 0.31 6.57
C ASN A 167 -9.22 0.90 7.78
N LEU A 168 -7.88 1.02 7.71
CA LEU A 168 -7.09 1.61 8.80
C LEU A 168 -7.44 3.08 9.03
N PHE A 169 -7.67 3.84 7.95
CA PHE A 169 -8.14 5.22 8.06
C PHE A 169 -9.53 5.28 8.68
N TRP A 170 -10.42 4.43 8.18
CA TRP A 170 -11.80 4.40 8.63
C TRP A 170 -11.91 4.08 10.13
N ASP A 171 -11.26 3.00 10.58
CA ASP A 171 -11.25 2.59 11.99
C ASP A 171 -10.69 3.69 12.91
N ALA A 172 -9.59 4.35 12.50
CA ALA A 172 -9.01 5.46 13.25
C ALA A 172 -9.94 6.68 13.30
N ALA A 173 -10.59 7.02 12.17
CA ALA A 173 -11.52 8.14 12.11
C ALA A 173 -12.80 7.91 12.92
N GLU A 174 -13.35 6.69 12.90
CA GLU A 174 -14.49 6.30 13.74
C GLU A 174 -14.18 6.41 15.24
N LYS A 175 -12.97 6.03 15.63
CA LYS A 175 -12.56 6.02 17.04
C LYS A 175 -12.13 7.39 17.57
N TYR A 176 -11.35 8.13 16.78
CA TYR A 176 -10.69 9.36 17.22
C TYR A 176 -11.20 10.63 16.51
N GLY A 177 -11.93 10.49 15.43
CA GLY A 177 -12.33 11.60 14.57
C GLY A 177 -11.21 12.10 13.68
N VAL A 178 -11.44 13.27 13.11
CA VAL A 178 -10.49 14.01 12.25
C VAL A 178 -10.51 15.49 12.58
N VAL A 179 -9.48 16.22 12.18
CA VAL A 179 -9.42 17.68 12.38
C VAL A 179 -8.91 18.38 11.11
N PRO A 180 -9.21 19.67 10.90
CA PRO A 180 -8.58 20.47 9.85
C PRO A 180 -7.06 20.58 10.04
N GLN A 181 -6.30 20.70 8.95
CA GLN A 181 -4.83 20.77 8.97
C GLN A 181 -4.27 21.83 9.94
N VAL A 182 -4.91 23.00 9.97
CA VAL A 182 -4.48 24.13 10.84
C VAL A 182 -4.60 23.84 12.34
N VAL A 183 -5.37 22.84 12.73
CA VAL A 183 -5.58 22.45 14.15
C VAL A 183 -4.42 21.61 14.68
N MET A 184 -3.85 20.74 13.87
CA MET A 184 -2.65 19.97 14.17
C MET A 184 -1.80 19.87 12.90
N PRO A 185 -0.95 20.85 12.61
CA PRO A 185 -0.17 20.91 11.38
C PRO A 185 0.89 19.82 11.33
N GLU A 186 1.44 19.60 10.12
CA GLU A 186 2.56 18.70 9.92
C GLU A 186 3.79 19.15 10.71
N THR A 187 4.62 18.20 11.12
CA THR A 187 5.91 18.38 11.79
C THR A 187 7.04 17.83 10.93
N GLU A 188 8.30 18.08 11.29
CA GLU A 188 9.43 17.46 10.62
C GLU A 188 9.38 15.93 10.67
N HIS A 189 8.86 15.36 11.78
CA HIS A 189 8.76 13.91 11.94
C HIS A 189 7.53 13.29 11.28
N SER A 190 6.49 14.05 10.98
CA SER A 190 5.41 13.59 10.11
C SER A 190 5.79 13.69 8.63
N ASN A 191 6.59 14.71 8.27
CA ASN A 191 7.11 14.89 6.91
C ASN A 191 8.25 13.91 6.55
N ASN A 192 9.01 13.45 7.54
CA ASN A 192 10.04 12.41 7.41
C ASN A 192 10.00 11.47 8.61
N THR A 193 9.26 10.39 8.47
CA THR A 193 8.90 9.48 9.55
C THR A 193 9.99 8.50 9.97
N ALA A 194 11.06 8.35 9.18
CA ALA A 194 12.03 7.27 9.32
C ALA A 194 12.70 7.20 10.71
N GLN A 195 13.12 8.33 11.26
CA GLN A 195 13.83 8.35 12.56
C GLN A 195 12.87 8.06 13.73
N MET A 196 11.73 8.73 13.80
CA MET A 196 10.71 8.48 14.82
C MET A 196 10.26 7.01 14.81
N ARG A 197 9.95 6.47 13.63
CA ARG A 197 9.59 5.07 13.46
C ARG A 197 10.72 4.12 13.88
N GLY A 198 11.97 4.47 13.65
CA GLY A 198 13.13 3.72 14.14
C GLY A 198 13.09 3.56 15.65
N VAL A 199 12.93 4.67 16.39
CA VAL A 199 12.82 4.69 17.85
C VAL A 199 11.61 3.89 18.34
N LEU A 200 10.43 4.07 17.72
CA LEU A 200 9.23 3.33 18.08
C LEU A 200 9.41 1.81 17.88
N ASN A 201 10.01 1.39 16.77
CA ASN A 201 10.24 -0.02 16.50
C ASN A 201 11.24 -0.66 17.47
N GLU A 202 12.26 0.07 17.92
CA GLU A 202 13.20 -0.39 18.95
C GLU A 202 12.51 -0.53 20.31
N LEU A 203 11.77 0.51 20.74
CA LEU A 203 10.96 0.51 21.95
C LEU A 203 9.98 -0.69 21.99
N LEU A 204 9.26 -0.90 20.89
CA LEU A 204 8.26 -1.95 20.79
C LEU A 204 8.88 -3.35 20.76
N ARG A 205 10.01 -3.56 20.06
CA ARG A 205 10.72 -4.84 20.11
C ARG A 205 11.22 -5.14 21.52
N THR A 206 11.78 -4.15 22.20
CA THR A 206 12.23 -4.29 23.60
C THR A 206 11.05 -4.63 24.51
N GLY A 207 9.97 -3.86 24.42
CA GLY A 207 8.77 -4.08 25.23
C GLY A 207 8.08 -5.41 24.92
N GLY A 208 7.99 -5.77 23.64
CA GLY A 208 7.43 -7.05 23.19
C GLY A 208 8.24 -8.25 23.69
N TRP A 209 9.58 -8.15 23.69
CA TRP A 209 10.44 -9.17 24.26
C TRP A 209 10.16 -9.35 25.77
N HIS A 210 10.13 -8.28 26.54
CA HIS A 210 9.83 -8.34 27.98
C HIS A 210 8.43 -8.90 28.25
N LEU A 211 7.43 -8.62 27.43
CA LEU A 211 6.10 -9.21 27.55
C LEU A 211 6.12 -10.73 27.33
N ARG A 212 6.87 -11.22 26.33
CA ARG A 212 7.07 -12.67 26.12
C ARG A 212 7.74 -13.34 27.33
N GLU A 213 8.79 -12.71 27.89
CA GLU A 213 9.45 -13.21 29.11
C GLU A 213 8.49 -13.26 30.30
N LEU A 214 7.63 -12.24 30.49
CA LEU A 214 6.61 -12.25 31.54
C LEU A 214 5.59 -13.38 31.36
N VAL A 215 5.11 -13.61 30.14
CA VAL A 215 4.21 -14.73 29.84
C VAL A 215 4.90 -16.06 30.10
N ALA A 216 6.12 -16.25 29.63
CA ALA A 216 6.91 -17.46 29.82
C ALA A 216 7.20 -17.77 31.31
N SER A 217 7.34 -16.72 32.14
CA SER A 217 7.51 -16.87 33.60
C SER A 217 6.21 -17.23 34.36
N GLY A 218 5.08 -17.31 33.65
CA GLY A 218 3.77 -17.56 34.26
C GLY A 218 3.19 -16.37 35.02
N ALA A 219 3.58 -15.14 34.65
CA ALA A 219 3.08 -13.94 35.28
C ALA A 219 1.55 -13.83 35.15
N LYS A 220 0.91 -13.28 36.19
CA LYS A 220 -0.54 -13.07 36.18
C LYS A 220 -0.94 -12.01 35.13
N LYS A 221 -2.10 -12.16 34.52
CA LYS A 221 -2.67 -11.24 33.51
C LYS A 221 -2.51 -9.77 33.90
N LYS A 222 -2.81 -9.40 35.17
CA LYS A 222 -2.68 -8.02 35.67
C LYS A 222 -1.24 -7.48 35.56
N ALA A 223 -0.21 -8.30 35.72
CA ALA A 223 1.18 -7.87 35.58
C ALA A 223 1.55 -7.63 34.09
N ILE A 224 1.05 -8.49 33.20
CA ILE A 224 1.23 -8.34 31.75
C ILE A 224 0.54 -7.06 31.25
N GLU A 225 -0.72 -6.82 31.65
CA GLU A 225 -1.48 -5.61 31.34
C GLU A 225 -0.79 -4.34 31.86
N ALA A 226 -0.27 -4.38 33.10
CA ALA A 226 0.48 -3.25 33.67
C ALA A 226 1.76 -2.94 32.86
N LYS A 227 2.51 -3.97 32.48
CA LYS A 227 3.72 -3.79 31.65
C LYS A 227 3.38 -3.27 30.25
N LYS A 228 2.33 -3.79 29.60
CA LYS A 228 1.83 -3.26 28.34
C LYS A 228 1.46 -1.77 28.44
N LEU A 229 0.72 -1.39 29.50
CA LEU A 229 0.33 0.01 29.71
C LEU A 229 1.55 0.93 29.90
N GLU A 230 2.59 0.47 30.59
CA GLU A 230 3.87 1.19 30.74
C GLU A 230 4.48 1.45 29.36
N ILE A 231 4.62 0.42 28.52
CA ILE A 231 5.16 0.55 27.16
C ILE A 231 4.32 1.53 26.33
N MET A 232 2.98 1.44 26.41
CA MET A 232 2.10 2.35 25.67
C MET A 232 2.21 3.82 26.12
N LYS A 233 2.52 4.09 27.40
CA LYS A 233 2.84 5.45 27.86
C LYS A 233 4.12 5.97 27.23
N ASP A 234 5.14 5.13 27.07
CA ASP A 234 6.37 5.51 26.39
C ASP A 234 6.15 5.75 24.89
N VAL A 235 5.33 4.91 24.26
CA VAL A 235 4.90 5.12 22.84
C VAL A 235 4.18 6.47 22.70
N TYR A 236 3.20 6.77 23.57
CA TYR A 236 2.49 8.05 23.54
C TYR A 236 3.46 9.24 23.71
N ARG A 237 4.40 9.11 24.62
CA ARG A 237 5.42 10.14 24.86
C ARG A 237 6.28 10.41 23.63
N VAL A 238 6.75 9.36 22.95
CA VAL A 238 7.54 9.53 21.70
C VAL A 238 6.71 10.21 20.63
N LEU A 239 5.47 9.76 20.42
CA LEU A 239 4.57 10.35 19.43
C LEU A 239 4.26 11.82 19.75
N ALA A 240 3.93 12.14 21.01
CA ALA A 240 3.61 13.51 21.41
C ALA A 240 4.80 14.47 21.27
N LEU A 241 6.02 14.00 21.54
CA LEU A 241 7.25 14.79 21.35
C LEU A 241 7.58 15.03 19.87
N CYS A 242 7.28 14.07 18.99
CA CYS A 242 7.61 14.15 17.57
C CYS A 242 6.52 14.79 16.71
N LEU A 243 5.26 14.52 17.02
CA LEU A 243 4.10 14.91 16.21
C LEU A 243 3.24 16.02 16.83
N GLY A 244 3.47 16.33 18.11
CA GLY A 244 2.57 17.15 18.93
C GLY A 244 1.47 16.32 19.59
N GLU A 245 0.84 16.86 20.63
CA GLU A 245 -0.24 16.19 21.34
C GLU A 245 -1.59 16.44 20.63
N PRO A 246 -2.35 15.37 20.30
CA PRO A 246 -3.63 15.53 19.63
C PRO A 246 -4.64 16.29 20.51
N PRO A 247 -5.35 17.30 19.97
CA PRO A 247 -6.35 18.05 20.71
C PRO A 247 -7.58 17.19 21.01
N THR A 248 -8.15 17.36 22.22
CA THR A 248 -9.43 16.76 22.61
C THR A 248 -10.63 17.61 22.16
N GLU A 249 -10.45 18.91 22.05
CA GLU A 249 -11.38 19.88 21.45
C GLU A 249 -10.59 20.92 20.68
N PHE A 250 -11.24 21.58 19.72
CA PHE A 250 -10.59 22.63 18.93
C PHE A 250 -11.55 23.73 18.52
N THR A 251 -11.00 24.92 18.21
CA THR A 251 -11.69 26.03 17.58
C THR A 251 -11.10 26.24 16.19
N TRP A 252 -11.93 26.08 15.15
CA TRP A 252 -11.55 26.28 13.78
C TRP A 252 -12.17 27.56 13.23
N ARG A 253 -11.31 28.50 12.82
CA ARG A 253 -11.70 29.71 12.09
C ARG A 253 -11.38 29.53 10.61
N TYR A 254 -12.36 29.77 9.77
CA TYR A 254 -12.21 29.64 8.31
C TYR A 254 -12.96 30.73 7.58
N LYS A 255 -12.60 30.96 6.32
CA LYS A 255 -13.39 31.78 5.39
C LYS A 255 -14.16 30.86 4.46
N ASP A 256 -15.45 31.12 4.32
CA ASP A 256 -16.26 30.43 3.31
C ASP A 256 -15.97 30.97 1.89
N ALA A 257 -16.57 30.35 0.87
CA ALA A 257 -16.37 30.74 -0.52
C ALA A 257 -16.86 32.16 -0.83
N LYS A 258 -17.72 32.74 0.04
CA LYS A 258 -18.19 34.13 -0.03
C LYS A 258 -17.23 35.11 0.66
N GLY A 259 -16.19 34.61 1.33
CA GLY A 259 -15.22 35.40 2.10
C GLY A 259 -15.67 35.72 3.53
N GLU A 260 -16.81 35.20 3.98
CA GLU A 260 -17.29 35.39 5.36
C GLU A 260 -16.46 34.56 6.36
N THR A 261 -16.04 35.20 7.45
CA THR A 261 -15.32 34.50 8.53
C THR A 261 -16.32 33.73 9.39
N LYS A 262 -16.09 32.44 9.54
CA LYS A 262 -16.85 31.54 10.38
C LYS A 262 -15.96 30.96 11.49
N THR A 263 -16.57 30.53 12.59
CA THR A 263 -15.88 29.91 13.71
C THR A 263 -16.68 28.68 14.16
N LEU A 264 -16.02 27.55 14.26
CA LEU A 264 -16.56 26.29 14.77
C LEU A 264 -15.76 25.86 16.01
N LYS A 265 -16.45 25.67 17.14
CA LYS A 265 -15.88 25.01 18.31
C LYS A 265 -16.48 23.60 18.39
N THR A 266 -15.63 22.56 18.44
CA THR A 266 -16.09 21.16 18.38
C THR A 266 -15.01 20.20 18.89
N THR A 267 -15.32 18.92 18.96
CA THR A 267 -14.34 17.84 19.17
C THR A 267 -14.01 17.15 17.86
N PRO A 268 -12.86 16.47 17.74
CA PRO A 268 -12.48 15.74 16.53
C PRO A 268 -13.55 14.73 16.06
N LEU A 269 -14.13 13.97 17.00
CA LEU A 269 -15.16 12.98 16.70
C LEU A 269 -16.49 13.63 16.25
N ALA A 270 -16.91 14.73 16.89
CA ALA A 270 -18.11 15.46 16.48
C ALA A 270 -17.91 16.11 15.10
N PHE A 271 -16.73 16.63 14.80
CA PHE A 271 -16.38 17.15 13.48
C PHE A 271 -16.48 16.02 12.43
N TYR A 272 -15.83 14.88 12.66
CA TYR A 272 -15.92 13.72 11.77
C TYR A 272 -17.38 13.32 11.49
N LYS A 273 -18.17 13.05 12.52
CA LYS A 273 -19.58 12.69 12.37
C LYS A 273 -20.39 13.71 11.61
N SER A 274 -20.02 14.98 11.71
CA SER A 274 -20.72 16.06 11.03
C SER A 274 -20.46 16.10 9.51
N ILE A 275 -19.31 15.58 9.03
CA ILE A 275 -18.89 15.66 7.64
C ILE A 275 -19.15 14.38 6.84
N ILE A 276 -19.38 13.26 7.51
CA ILE A 276 -19.71 12.02 6.85
C ILE A 276 -21.08 12.14 6.20
N PRO A 277 -21.22 12.00 4.88
CA PRO A 277 -22.51 11.95 4.23
C PRO A 277 -23.32 10.73 4.67
N ASP A 278 -24.65 10.83 4.72
CA ASP A 278 -25.54 9.73 5.14
C ASP A 278 -25.36 8.44 4.33
N ASN A 279 -24.91 8.57 3.08
CA ASN A 279 -24.60 7.44 2.20
C ASN A 279 -23.13 6.95 2.32
N TYR A 280 -22.32 7.57 3.17
CA TYR A 280 -20.95 7.21 3.46
C TYR A 280 -20.90 6.40 4.77
N ASN A 281 -21.44 5.19 4.70
CA ASN A 281 -21.39 4.24 5.79
C ASN A 281 -20.36 3.15 5.43
N PRO A 282 -19.55 2.63 6.36
CA PRO A 282 -18.66 1.49 6.11
C PRO A 282 -19.34 0.33 5.39
N ASP A 283 -20.60 0.08 5.72
CA ASP A 283 -21.40 -0.99 5.09
C ASP A 283 -21.75 -0.73 3.60
N THR A 284 -21.54 0.49 3.11
CA THR A 284 -21.83 0.84 1.70
C THR A 284 -20.61 0.70 0.80
N PHE A 285 -19.41 0.73 1.36
CA PHE A 285 -18.16 0.59 0.61
C PHE A 285 -17.64 -0.83 0.65
N VAL A 286 -17.19 -1.31 -0.48
CA VAL A 286 -16.61 -2.64 -0.64
C VAL A 286 -15.14 -2.50 -0.98
N MET A 287 -14.31 -3.09 -0.14
CA MET A 287 -12.89 -3.29 -0.43
C MET A 287 -12.77 -4.41 -1.46
N ILE A 288 -12.20 -4.11 -2.62
CA ILE A 288 -12.08 -5.02 -3.75
C ILE A 288 -10.61 -5.17 -4.11
N MET A 289 -10.22 -6.37 -4.52
CA MET A 289 -8.92 -6.62 -5.14
C MET A 289 -9.08 -7.29 -6.49
N ASN A 290 -8.13 -7.01 -7.39
CA ASN A 290 -7.86 -7.82 -8.56
C ASN A 290 -6.62 -8.68 -8.28
N ASP A 291 -6.86 -9.87 -7.76
CA ASP A 291 -5.82 -10.86 -7.43
C ASP A 291 -6.01 -12.15 -8.25
N PRO A 292 -5.33 -12.29 -9.39
CA PRO A 292 -5.43 -13.47 -10.25
C PRO A 292 -4.79 -14.73 -9.67
N THR A 293 -4.15 -14.63 -8.48
CA THR A 293 -3.56 -15.80 -7.80
C THR A 293 -4.61 -16.63 -7.05
N ARG A 294 -5.84 -16.07 -6.88
CA ARG A 294 -6.95 -16.63 -6.11
C ARG A 294 -8.24 -16.62 -6.91
N GLU A 295 -9.20 -17.42 -6.45
CA GLU A 295 -10.51 -17.48 -7.09
C GLU A 295 -11.23 -16.12 -7.01
N TYR A 296 -11.79 -15.68 -8.13
CA TYR A 296 -12.68 -14.52 -8.19
C TYR A 296 -14.05 -14.82 -7.58
N TYR A 297 -14.78 -13.78 -7.22
CA TYR A 297 -16.10 -13.83 -6.56
C TYR A 297 -16.06 -14.55 -5.20
N LYS A 298 -14.93 -14.44 -4.50
CA LYS A 298 -14.75 -14.87 -3.12
C LYS A 298 -14.26 -13.73 -2.25
N VAL A 299 -14.63 -13.80 -0.97
CA VAL A 299 -14.16 -12.86 0.05
C VAL A 299 -12.94 -13.45 0.75
N TYR A 300 -11.92 -12.64 0.93
CA TYR A 300 -10.69 -12.98 1.62
C TYR A 300 -10.42 -11.99 2.75
N ASP A 301 -9.95 -12.48 3.88
CA ASP A 301 -9.64 -11.68 5.08
C ASP A 301 -8.18 -11.91 5.47
N ILE A 302 -7.36 -10.86 5.40
CA ILE A 302 -5.94 -10.93 5.78
C ILE A 302 -5.84 -10.68 7.28
N THR A 303 -5.41 -11.69 8.04
CA THR A 303 -5.26 -11.65 9.50
C THR A 303 -4.39 -10.47 9.94
N SER A 304 -4.87 -9.73 10.93
CA SER A 304 -4.17 -8.57 11.53
C SER A 304 -3.88 -7.40 10.56
N TYR A 305 -4.46 -7.37 9.37
CA TYR A 305 -4.31 -6.22 8.47
C TYR A 305 -5.28 -5.10 8.85
N ARG A 306 -5.06 -4.56 10.03
CA ARG A 306 -5.77 -3.42 10.64
C ARG A 306 -4.82 -2.66 11.55
N ASN A 307 -5.18 -1.50 12.05
CA ASN A 307 -4.41 -0.77 13.06
C ASN A 307 -5.00 -0.90 14.46
N THR A 308 -6.31 -0.76 14.62
CA THR A 308 -6.96 -0.90 15.93
C THR A 308 -7.20 -2.37 16.27
N TYR A 309 -7.10 -2.72 17.55
CA TYR A 309 -7.32 -4.11 17.98
C TYR A 309 -8.74 -4.59 17.70
N GLU A 310 -9.73 -3.74 17.92
CA GLU A 310 -11.15 -3.97 17.68
C GLU A 310 -11.59 -3.73 16.22
N GLY A 311 -10.69 -3.22 15.37
CA GLY A 311 -11.00 -2.81 14.01
C GLY A 311 -11.19 -3.97 13.04
N VAL A 312 -11.54 -3.63 11.83
CA VAL A 312 -11.80 -4.56 10.73
C VAL A 312 -10.53 -4.81 9.93
N ASN A 313 -10.19 -6.08 9.68
CA ASN A 313 -9.10 -6.42 8.77
C ASN A 313 -9.37 -5.92 7.35
N TRP A 314 -8.31 -5.87 6.51
CA TRP A 314 -8.50 -5.78 5.07
C TRP A 314 -9.21 -7.06 4.58
N CYS A 315 -10.53 -6.99 4.59
CA CYS A 315 -11.44 -8.03 4.12
C CYS A 315 -11.96 -7.62 2.74
N TYR A 316 -11.53 -8.32 1.67
CA TYR A 316 -11.78 -7.90 0.31
C TYR A 316 -12.57 -8.92 -0.51
N LEU A 317 -13.40 -8.42 -1.42
CA LEU A 317 -14.00 -9.20 -2.48
C LEU A 317 -13.02 -9.26 -3.66
N ASN A 318 -12.62 -10.46 -4.08
CA ASN A 318 -11.76 -10.63 -5.25
C ASN A 318 -12.59 -10.64 -6.53
N LEU A 319 -12.31 -9.69 -7.43
CA LEU A 319 -13.04 -9.54 -8.70
C LEU A 319 -12.10 -9.43 -9.90
N PRO A 320 -12.51 -9.91 -11.08
CA PRO A 320 -11.81 -9.65 -12.33
C PRO A 320 -12.05 -8.19 -12.79
N ASN A 321 -11.15 -7.66 -13.63
CA ASN A 321 -11.21 -6.26 -14.06
C ASN A 321 -12.46 -5.92 -14.89
N GLU A 322 -13.05 -6.90 -15.56
CA GLU A 322 -14.32 -6.78 -16.29
C GLU A 322 -15.50 -6.41 -15.38
N GLU A 323 -15.42 -6.70 -14.09
CA GLU A 323 -16.39 -6.26 -13.07
C GLU A 323 -16.00 -4.92 -12.45
N ILE A 324 -14.69 -4.70 -12.24
CA ILE A 324 -14.16 -3.53 -11.54
C ILE A 324 -14.28 -2.27 -12.40
N LYS A 325 -13.86 -2.31 -13.66
CA LYS A 325 -13.82 -1.14 -14.55
C LYS A 325 -15.19 -0.49 -14.80
N PRO A 326 -16.27 -1.23 -15.13
CA PRO A 326 -17.59 -0.62 -15.27
C PRO A 326 -18.10 0.02 -13.98
N ALA A 327 -17.83 -0.60 -12.83
CA ALA A 327 -18.24 -0.06 -11.53
C ALA A 327 -17.44 1.23 -11.18
N ALA A 328 -16.14 1.25 -11.48
CA ALA A 328 -15.31 2.44 -11.31
C ALA A 328 -15.77 3.59 -12.23
N LEU A 329 -16.04 3.32 -13.50
CA LEU A 329 -16.57 4.30 -14.44
C LEU A 329 -17.93 4.85 -13.99
N ALA A 330 -18.82 3.99 -13.50
CA ALA A 330 -20.13 4.42 -12.98
C ALA A 330 -20.00 5.35 -11.76
N SER A 331 -19.04 5.09 -10.87
CA SER A 331 -18.73 5.92 -9.72
C SER A 331 -18.23 7.31 -10.16
N ILE A 332 -17.29 7.37 -11.11
CA ILE A 332 -16.75 8.63 -11.65
C ILE A 332 -17.86 9.45 -12.32
N LYS A 333 -18.72 8.82 -13.15
CA LYS A 333 -19.87 9.48 -13.77
C LYS A 333 -20.86 10.06 -12.76
N ALA A 334 -20.94 9.46 -11.59
CA ALA A 334 -21.76 9.96 -10.48
C ALA A 334 -21.05 11.00 -9.59
N ASN A 335 -19.86 11.46 -9.98
CA ASN A 335 -19.04 12.39 -9.23
C ASN A 335 -18.60 11.84 -7.85
N GLU A 336 -18.33 10.55 -7.77
CA GLU A 336 -17.84 9.86 -6.57
C GLU A 336 -16.42 9.33 -6.82
N PRO A 337 -15.35 10.03 -6.34
CA PRO A 337 -13.98 9.61 -6.52
C PRO A 337 -13.67 8.37 -5.68
N LEU A 338 -12.68 7.58 -6.11
CA LEU A 338 -12.41 6.25 -5.57
C LEU A 338 -11.01 6.15 -4.99
N TYR A 339 -10.88 5.50 -3.82
CA TYR A 339 -9.59 5.04 -3.32
C TYR A 339 -9.11 3.88 -4.18
N ILE A 340 -7.84 3.97 -4.67
CA ILE A 340 -7.17 2.84 -5.30
C ILE A 340 -5.78 2.61 -4.70
N SER A 341 -5.22 1.41 -4.90
CA SER A 341 -3.78 1.22 -4.76
C SER A 341 -3.20 0.28 -5.84
N CYS A 342 -1.96 0.55 -6.21
CA CYS A 342 -1.30 -0.01 -7.38
C CYS A 342 0.20 -0.19 -7.16
N ASP A 343 0.89 -0.81 -8.12
CA ASP A 343 2.36 -0.84 -8.19
C ASP A 343 2.88 0.37 -8.99
N VAL A 344 2.85 1.53 -8.35
CA VAL A 344 3.16 2.84 -8.97
C VAL A 344 4.55 2.93 -9.60
N GLY A 345 5.48 2.07 -9.18
CA GLY A 345 6.86 2.08 -9.66
C GLY A 345 7.06 1.43 -11.03
N LYS A 346 6.06 0.69 -11.51
CA LYS A 346 6.17 -0.08 -12.76
C LYS A 346 5.77 0.75 -13.97
N GLN A 347 6.62 0.75 -15.00
CA GLN A 347 6.33 1.39 -16.27
C GLN A 347 5.77 2.83 -16.10
N SER A 348 6.41 3.61 -15.22
CA SER A 348 5.91 4.91 -14.74
C SER A 348 6.94 6.02 -15.00
N ASP A 349 6.53 7.04 -15.72
CA ASP A 349 7.22 8.32 -15.82
C ASP A 349 6.63 9.31 -14.81
N ARG A 350 7.32 9.46 -13.69
CA ARG A 350 6.86 10.31 -12.58
C ARG A 350 6.92 11.80 -12.90
N GLU A 351 7.80 12.20 -13.78
CA GLU A 351 7.98 13.60 -14.18
C GLU A 351 6.83 14.04 -15.07
N LYS A 352 6.47 13.23 -16.06
CA LYS A 352 5.33 13.50 -16.94
C LYS A 352 3.98 13.10 -16.36
N GLY A 353 3.95 12.26 -15.32
CA GLY A 353 2.72 11.73 -14.77
C GLY A 353 2.02 10.74 -15.70
N ILE A 354 2.79 9.92 -16.42
CA ILE A 354 2.27 8.94 -17.39
C ILE A 354 2.70 7.54 -16.96
N MET A 355 1.75 6.61 -17.02
CA MET A 355 1.97 5.19 -16.76
C MET A 355 1.33 4.38 -17.89
N ASP A 356 2.15 3.63 -18.63
CA ASP A 356 1.69 2.79 -19.73
C ASP A 356 2.53 1.51 -19.77
N VAL A 357 1.94 0.40 -20.13
CA VAL A 357 2.70 -0.84 -20.37
C VAL A 357 3.69 -0.57 -21.51
N ASP A 358 4.87 -1.15 -21.42
CA ASP A 358 5.96 -0.96 -22.41
C ASP A 358 6.46 0.50 -22.56
N TYR A 359 6.19 1.36 -21.55
CA TYR A 359 6.73 2.72 -21.54
C TYR A 359 8.27 2.74 -21.48
N TYR A 360 8.85 1.68 -20.89
CA TYR A 360 10.28 1.43 -20.83
C TYR A 360 10.58 0.04 -21.38
N ASP A 361 11.22 -0.03 -22.55
CA ASP A 361 11.53 -1.27 -23.26
C ASP A 361 12.90 -1.84 -22.86
N TYR A 362 12.92 -2.52 -21.72
CA TYR A 362 14.11 -3.23 -21.25
C TYR A 362 14.44 -4.45 -22.09
N GLN A 363 13.45 -5.09 -22.68
CA GLN A 363 13.63 -6.32 -23.46
C GLN A 363 14.45 -6.05 -24.72
N SER A 364 14.08 -5.02 -25.47
CA SER A 364 14.84 -4.63 -26.66
C SER A 364 16.25 -4.12 -26.33
N LEU A 365 16.41 -3.33 -25.26
CA LEU A 365 17.72 -2.82 -24.87
C LEU A 365 18.71 -3.95 -24.56
N PHE A 366 18.27 -4.97 -23.82
CA PHE A 366 19.14 -6.05 -23.34
C PHE A 366 19.07 -7.33 -24.19
N GLY A 367 18.13 -7.45 -25.12
CA GLY A 367 17.92 -8.66 -25.91
C GLY A 367 17.49 -9.85 -25.04
N ILE A 368 16.63 -9.61 -24.05
CA ILE A 368 16.13 -10.62 -23.10
C ILE A 368 14.60 -10.68 -23.10
N THR A 369 14.05 -11.74 -22.53
CA THR A 369 12.60 -11.91 -22.36
C THR A 369 12.18 -11.64 -20.92
N LEU A 370 11.15 -10.80 -20.72
CA LEU A 370 10.54 -10.46 -19.43
C LEU A 370 9.02 -10.55 -19.59
N ASP A 371 8.48 -11.77 -19.62
CA ASP A 371 7.10 -12.09 -20.04
C ASP A 371 6.18 -12.63 -18.94
N MET A 372 6.52 -12.36 -17.67
CA MET A 372 5.63 -12.78 -16.57
C MET A 372 4.29 -12.05 -16.62
N ASP A 373 3.19 -12.81 -16.57
CA ASP A 373 1.84 -12.27 -16.35
C ASP A 373 1.69 -11.69 -14.92
N LYS A 374 0.57 -11.01 -14.66
CA LYS A 374 0.27 -10.41 -13.35
C LYS A 374 0.31 -11.45 -12.22
N LYS A 375 -0.21 -12.67 -12.46
CA LYS A 375 -0.22 -13.76 -11.49
C LYS A 375 1.20 -14.18 -11.11
N ALA A 376 2.06 -14.43 -12.10
CA ALA A 376 3.45 -14.81 -11.87
C ALA A 376 4.23 -13.71 -11.16
N ARG A 377 4.05 -12.43 -11.54
CA ARG A 377 4.69 -11.29 -10.87
C ARG A 377 4.31 -11.17 -9.40
N ILE A 378 3.05 -11.43 -9.04
CA ILE A 378 2.60 -11.43 -7.65
C ILE A 378 3.26 -12.58 -6.87
N LEU A 379 3.18 -13.80 -7.38
CA LEU A 379 3.71 -15.00 -6.70
C LEU A 379 5.23 -14.94 -6.49
N THR A 380 5.95 -14.35 -7.44
CA THR A 380 7.41 -14.16 -7.38
C THR A 380 7.84 -12.90 -6.62
N ARG A 381 6.90 -12.10 -6.09
CA ARG A 381 7.18 -10.82 -5.43
C ARG A 381 7.79 -9.75 -6.37
N GLN A 382 7.66 -9.93 -7.68
CA GLN A 382 8.10 -8.95 -8.67
C GLN A 382 7.17 -7.73 -8.74
N SER A 383 5.90 -7.88 -8.37
CA SER A 383 4.91 -6.81 -8.31
C SER A 383 4.02 -6.97 -7.09
N GLY A 384 3.57 -5.86 -6.54
CA GLY A 384 2.66 -5.79 -5.41
C GLY A 384 2.18 -4.36 -5.18
N SER A 385 1.13 -4.19 -4.41
CA SER A 385 0.58 -2.86 -4.11
C SER A 385 1.58 -2.05 -3.28
N SER A 386 2.00 -0.90 -3.79
CA SER A 386 3.04 -0.06 -3.18
C SER A 386 2.60 1.37 -2.90
N HIS A 387 1.50 1.84 -3.52
CA HIS A 387 1.07 3.23 -3.43
C HIS A 387 -0.44 3.38 -3.62
N ALA A 388 -1.06 4.27 -2.85
CA ALA A 388 -2.46 4.61 -2.99
C ALA A 388 -2.63 5.99 -3.63
N MET A 389 -3.65 6.14 -4.47
CA MET A 389 -4.04 7.39 -5.15
C MET A 389 -5.55 7.48 -5.27
N LEU A 390 -6.05 8.70 -5.49
CA LEU A 390 -7.47 8.96 -5.69
C LEU A 390 -7.81 8.88 -7.19
N LEU A 391 -8.61 7.91 -7.59
CA LEU A 391 -9.10 7.79 -8.97
C LEU A 391 -10.26 8.76 -9.18
N ILE A 392 -10.10 9.68 -10.12
CA ILE A 392 -10.99 10.84 -10.30
C ILE A 392 -11.52 11.01 -11.72
N GLY A 393 -10.89 10.40 -12.72
CA GLY A 393 -11.27 10.58 -14.10
C GLY A 393 -11.11 9.33 -14.96
N CYS A 394 -11.88 9.31 -16.03
CA CYS A 394 -11.80 8.26 -17.05
C CYS A 394 -12.09 8.85 -18.42
N ASP A 395 -11.25 8.53 -19.39
CA ASP A 395 -11.54 8.74 -20.80
C ASP A 395 -12.00 7.43 -21.42
N THR A 396 -12.92 7.54 -22.40
CA THR A 396 -13.53 6.37 -23.02
C THR A 396 -13.55 6.54 -24.53
N ASP A 397 -13.58 5.42 -25.24
CA ASP A 397 -13.83 5.40 -26.67
C ASP A 397 -15.28 5.78 -27.01
N GLU A 398 -15.66 5.68 -28.28
CA GLU A 398 -16.99 5.97 -28.79
C GLU A 398 -18.08 5.01 -28.29
N ASN A 399 -17.69 3.81 -27.83
CA ASN A 399 -18.56 2.79 -27.24
C ASN A 399 -18.62 2.87 -25.71
N ASP A 400 -18.06 3.95 -25.13
CA ASP A 400 -17.96 4.18 -23.67
C ASP A 400 -17.09 3.14 -22.93
N VAL A 401 -16.14 2.53 -23.64
CA VAL A 401 -15.14 1.61 -23.09
C VAL A 401 -13.93 2.42 -22.57
N PRO A 402 -13.47 2.20 -21.32
CA PRO A 402 -12.31 2.92 -20.77
C PRO A 402 -11.05 2.74 -21.62
N VAL A 403 -10.31 3.83 -21.85
CA VAL A 403 -9.02 3.85 -22.55
C VAL A 403 -7.89 4.37 -21.69
N LYS A 404 -8.19 5.28 -20.75
CA LYS A 404 -7.23 5.81 -19.77
C LYS A 404 -7.95 6.39 -18.55
N TRP A 405 -7.20 6.53 -17.46
CA TRP A 405 -7.69 6.91 -16.15
C TRP A 405 -6.86 8.04 -15.55
N GLU A 406 -7.50 8.99 -14.84
CA GLU A 406 -6.86 10.09 -14.14
C GLU A 406 -6.88 9.87 -12.63
N LEU A 407 -5.74 10.17 -11.98
CA LEU A 407 -5.60 10.07 -10.54
C LEU A 407 -5.01 11.33 -9.95
N GLU A 408 -5.55 11.74 -8.80
CA GLU A 408 -4.91 12.69 -7.91
C GLU A 408 -3.88 11.95 -7.06
N ASN A 409 -2.62 12.42 -7.13
CA ASN A 409 -1.51 11.86 -6.36
C ASN A 409 -1.21 12.73 -5.13
N SER A 410 -0.43 12.18 -4.19
CA SER A 410 0.01 12.85 -2.96
C SER A 410 1.52 13.15 -2.93
N TRP A 411 2.07 13.59 -4.07
CA TRP A 411 3.48 13.96 -4.20
C TRP A 411 3.70 15.46 -4.48
N GLY A 412 2.69 16.27 -4.22
CA GLY A 412 2.71 17.70 -4.47
C GLY A 412 2.49 18.08 -5.93
N PRO A 413 2.21 19.38 -6.19
CA PRO A 413 1.83 19.85 -7.53
C PRO A 413 3.01 19.90 -8.52
N ALA A 414 4.23 19.78 -8.07
CA ALA A 414 5.41 19.74 -8.94
C ALA A 414 5.67 18.34 -9.54
N SER A 415 4.96 17.30 -9.09
CA SER A 415 5.08 15.94 -9.60
C SER A 415 4.01 15.67 -10.65
N GLY A 416 4.37 14.95 -11.71
CA GLY A 416 3.45 14.59 -12.78
C GLY A 416 2.83 15.79 -13.47
N ASN A 417 1.60 15.63 -13.97
CA ASN A 417 0.84 16.73 -14.56
C ASN A 417 0.15 17.54 -13.44
N HIS A 418 0.85 18.52 -12.86
CA HIS A 418 0.35 19.37 -11.77
C HIS A 418 -0.19 18.60 -10.54
N GLY A 419 0.43 17.47 -10.21
CA GLY A 419 0.03 16.60 -9.10
C GLY A 419 -0.88 15.44 -9.51
N TYR A 420 -1.32 15.42 -10.77
CA TYR A 420 -2.11 14.32 -11.32
C TYR A 420 -1.25 13.35 -12.15
N VAL A 421 -1.75 12.14 -12.28
CA VAL A 421 -1.14 11.11 -13.13
C VAL A 421 -2.21 10.47 -14.02
N THR A 422 -1.77 10.04 -15.20
CA THR A 422 -2.60 9.33 -16.18
C THR A 422 -2.05 7.94 -16.37
N PHE A 423 -2.88 6.93 -16.31
CA PHE A 423 -2.47 5.61 -16.76
C PHE A 423 -3.44 5.03 -17.80
N THR A 424 -2.88 4.24 -18.72
CA THR A 424 -3.68 3.56 -19.75
C THR A 424 -4.53 2.47 -19.13
N ASP A 425 -5.59 2.08 -19.82
CA ASP A 425 -6.46 0.99 -19.39
C ASP A 425 -5.71 -0.35 -19.32
N GLN A 426 -4.71 -0.56 -20.18
CA GLN A 426 -3.81 -1.72 -20.13
C GLN A 426 -2.95 -1.70 -18.85
N TRP A 427 -2.44 -0.53 -18.46
CA TRP A 427 -1.68 -0.40 -17.22
C TRP A 427 -2.56 -0.65 -15.98
N PHE A 428 -3.82 -0.23 -16.02
CA PHE A 428 -4.82 -0.56 -14.99
C PHE A 428 -4.92 -2.08 -14.79
N ASP A 429 -5.03 -2.84 -15.87
CA ASP A 429 -5.13 -4.30 -15.82
C ASP A 429 -3.93 -4.94 -15.12
N GLU A 430 -2.73 -4.47 -15.44
CA GLU A 430 -1.49 -5.09 -15.02
C GLU A 430 -1.04 -4.69 -13.61
N TYR A 431 -1.34 -3.47 -13.15
CA TYR A 431 -0.70 -2.91 -11.95
C TYR A 431 -1.67 -2.33 -10.91
N LEU A 432 -2.97 -2.24 -11.18
CA LEU A 432 -3.94 -1.94 -10.14
C LEU A 432 -4.22 -3.20 -9.32
N PHE A 433 -4.24 -3.07 -7.99
CA PHE A 433 -4.48 -4.18 -7.06
C PHE A 433 -5.73 -3.96 -6.23
N ARG A 434 -5.91 -2.78 -5.65
CA ARG A 434 -6.99 -2.48 -4.72
C ARG A 434 -7.84 -1.31 -5.21
N ILE A 435 -9.13 -1.43 -4.98
CA ILE A 435 -10.08 -0.34 -5.19
C ILE A 435 -11.19 -0.44 -4.14
N VAL A 436 -11.69 0.70 -3.68
CA VAL A 436 -12.83 0.77 -2.77
C VAL A 436 -13.99 1.42 -3.50
N ILE A 437 -15.07 0.68 -3.66
CA ILE A 437 -16.22 1.08 -4.48
C ILE A 437 -17.51 0.98 -3.64
N ASN A 438 -18.42 1.95 -3.82
CA ASN A 438 -19.75 1.84 -3.26
C ASN A 438 -20.50 0.65 -3.88
N LYS A 439 -21.05 -0.24 -3.05
CA LYS A 439 -21.74 -1.47 -3.48
C LYS A 439 -22.88 -1.25 -4.48
N LYS A 440 -23.47 -0.05 -4.54
CA LYS A 440 -24.54 0.29 -5.50
C LYS A 440 -24.11 0.23 -6.96
N TYR A 441 -22.78 0.29 -7.23
CA TYR A 441 -22.22 0.20 -8.58
C TYR A 441 -21.80 -1.21 -8.97
N LEU A 442 -21.81 -2.15 -8.04
CA LEU A 442 -21.41 -3.53 -8.28
C LEU A 442 -22.54 -4.33 -8.96
N SER A 443 -22.14 -5.31 -9.76
CA SER A 443 -23.09 -6.25 -10.37
C SER A 443 -23.83 -7.07 -9.29
N PRO A 444 -25.05 -7.54 -9.58
CA PRO A 444 -25.76 -8.45 -8.67
C PRO A 444 -24.96 -9.71 -8.31
N LYS A 445 -24.12 -10.21 -9.24
CA LYS A 445 -23.22 -11.35 -9.01
C LYS A 445 -22.14 -10.99 -7.97
N ALA A 446 -21.50 -9.84 -8.09
CA ALA A 446 -20.50 -9.35 -7.14
C ALA A 446 -21.10 -9.12 -5.74
N VAL A 447 -22.28 -8.46 -5.67
CA VAL A 447 -23.01 -8.24 -4.40
C VAL A 447 -23.39 -9.56 -3.74
N ASN A 448 -23.81 -10.57 -4.52
CA ASN A 448 -24.14 -11.89 -3.96
C ASN A 448 -22.88 -12.62 -3.43
N ALA A 449 -21.74 -12.46 -4.09
CA ALA A 449 -20.46 -13.05 -3.65
C ALA A 449 -19.99 -12.51 -2.29
N MET A 450 -20.34 -11.28 -1.94
CA MET A 450 -20.02 -10.68 -0.61
C MET A 450 -20.66 -11.45 0.57
N LYS A 451 -21.70 -12.23 0.33
CA LYS A 451 -22.37 -13.02 1.38
C LYS A 451 -21.63 -14.32 1.73
N THR A 452 -20.58 -14.65 1.01
CA THR A 452 -19.78 -15.85 1.26
C THR A 452 -18.91 -15.65 2.52
N LYS A 453 -18.67 -16.77 3.25
CA LYS A 453 -17.77 -16.73 4.40
C LYS A 453 -16.36 -16.38 3.93
N PRO A 454 -15.69 -15.40 4.54
CA PRO A 454 -14.33 -15.04 4.17
C PRO A 454 -13.35 -16.21 4.33
N VAL A 455 -12.46 -16.35 3.35
CA VAL A 455 -11.29 -17.23 3.43
C VAL A 455 -10.21 -16.50 4.20
N GLN A 456 -9.78 -17.07 5.33
CA GLN A 456 -8.74 -16.48 6.17
C GLN A 456 -7.37 -16.63 5.52
N LEU A 457 -6.63 -15.55 5.43
CA LEU A 457 -5.26 -15.47 4.94
C LEU A 457 -4.32 -15.13 6.11
N PRO A 458 -3.07 -15.61 6.08
CA PRO A 458 -2.13 -15.34 7.16
C PRO A 458 -1.71 -13.85 7.16
N ALA A 459 -1.21 -13.37 8.31
CA ALA A 459 -0.72 -12.00 8.45
C ALA A 459 0.46 -11.66 7.50
N TRP A 460 1.26 -12.65 7.13
CA TRP A 460 2.38 -12.53 6.18
C TRP A 460 2.00 -12.78 4.73
N ASP A 461 0.74 -12.68 4.39
CA ASP A 461 0.25 -12.79 3.01
C ASP A 461 0.96 -11.79 2.09
N TYR A 462 1.19 -12.17 0.83
CA TYR A 462 1.87 -11.29 -0.12
C TYR A 462 1.03 -10.08 -0.55
N MET A 463 -0.25 -10.06 -0.19
CA MET A 463 -1.15 -8.91 -0.40
C MET A 463 -1.35 -8.07 0.88
N PHE A 464 -0.57 -8.33 1.95
CA PHE A 464 -0.55 -7.49 3.16
C PHE A 464 0.00 -6.09 2.87
#